data_a2557cf2bf8f98c4f1eea7bf19193775
#
_entry.id   a2557cf2bf8f98c4f1eea7bf19193775
#
_cell.length_a   1.000
_cell.length_b   1.000
_cell.length_c   1.000
_cell.angle_alpha   90.00
_cell.angle_beta   90.00
_cell.angle_gamma   90.00
#
_symmetry.space_group_name_H-M   'P 1'
#
loop_
_entity.id
_entity.type
_entity.pdbx_description
1 polymer ?
#
loop_
_entity_poly.entity_id
_entity_poly.type
_entity_poly.pdbx_seq_one_letter_code
_entity_poly.pdbx_strand_id
1 'polypeptide(L)'
;MNALFALVALWASAVSPLPSPATLPPCLSPPVHARVVVQFRAPLCPYCSGKRGIEYATSRHDAVRAVADGVVTFSGAVVATRYVIVAHTDQTLATYGMLADSAVRSGDLVTEGQIVGHSTSRLYFGLRHSGVYIDPVPLLAQRRWPSHLIPANGAPPRPTQKRRPSCEIVAATGEVTR
;
A
#
# COMPACT_ATOMS: atom_id res chain seq x y z
N MET A 1 56.79 8.40 -47.98
CA MET A 1 56.36 9.22 -46.86
C MET A 1 54.85 8.96 -46.70
N ASN A 2 54.47 7.98 -45.86
CA ASN A 2 53.09 7.58 -45.59
C ASN A 2 52.75 7.89 -44.15
N ALA A 3 51.86 8.88 -43.95
CA ALA A 3 51.36 9.24 -42.64
C ALA A 3 50.12 8.40 -42.36
N LEU A 4 50.21 7.48 -41.37
CA LEU A 4 49.09 6.74 -40.81
C LEU A 4 48.43 7.60 -39.71
N PHE A 5 47.21 8.09 -39.98
CA PHE A 5 46.36 8.71 -38.96
C PHE A 5 45.65 7.61 -38.16
N ALA A 6 46.03 7.41 -36.89
CA ALA A 6 45.29 6.54 -35.98
C ALA A 6 44.09 7.30 -35.41
N LEU A 7 42.89 6.89 -35.75
CA LEU A 7 41.64 7.35 -35.14
C LEU A 7 41.44 6.65 -33.78
N VAL A 8 41.65 7.39 -32.67
CA VAL A 8 41.31 6.93 -31.32
C VAL A 8 39.82 7.23 -31.09
N ALA A 9 38.99 6.19 -31.14
CA ALA A 9 37.58 6.28 -30.79
C ALA A 9 37.43 6.32 -29.25
N LEU A 10 37.06 7.47 -28.69
CA LEU A 10 36.64 7.59 -27.29
C LEU A 10 35.27 6.95 -27.12
N TRP A 11 35.22 5.81 -26.46
CA TRP A 11 33.97 5.22 -25.98
C TRP A 11 33.56 5.91 -24.67
N ALA A 12 32.60 6.82 -24.77
CA ALA A 12 31.93 7.38 -23.61
C ALA A 12 31.00 6.33 -23.00
N SER A 13 31.41 5.71 -21.91
CA SER A 13 30.55 4.82 -21.11
C SER A 13 29.43 5.65 -20.49
N ALA A 14 28.21 5.53 -20.98
CA ALA A 14 27.03 6.09 -20.35
C ALA A 14 26.77 5.36 -19.03
N VAL A 15 27.11 6.00 -17.92
CA VAL A 15 26.72 5.54 -16.58
C VAL A 15 25.23 5.77 -16.43
N SER A 16 24.45 4.70 -16.53
CA SER A 16 23.00 4.74 -16.20
C SER A 16 22.85 5.12 -14.73
N PRO A 17 22.01 6.12 -14.38
CA PRO A 17 21.74 6.44 -12.99
C PRO A 17 21.10 5.22 -12.32
N LEU A 18 21.65 4.82 -11.16
CA LEU A 18 21.06 3.79 -10.30
C LEU A 18 19.62 4.23 -9.93
N PRO A 19 18.63 3.31 -9.99
CA PRO A 19 17.30 3.63 -9.55
C PRO A 19 17.35 4.04 -8.08
N SER A 20 16.84 5.24 -7.78
CA SER A 20 16.67 5.71 -6.39
C SER A 20 15.87 4.68 -5.60
N PRO A 21 16.21 4.42 -4.32
CA PRO A 21 15.43 3.53 -3.48
C PRO A 21 14.00 4.07 -3.44
N ALA A 22 13.06 3.28 -3.95
CA ALA A 22 11.65 3.61 -3.96
C ALA A 22 11.18 3.67 -2.49
N THR A 23 10.98 4.88 -2.01
CA THR A 23 10.43 5.13 -0.66
C THR A 23 8.94 4.75 -0.69
N LEU A 24 8.47 4.04 0.34
CA LEU A 24 7.03 3.81 0.56
C LEU A 24 6.29 5.14 0.37
N PRO A 25 5.20 5.17 -0.40
CA PRO A 25 4.38 6.36 -0.45
C PRO A 25 3.96 6.70 0.99
N PRO A 26 4.08 7.97 1.41
CA PRO A 26 3.85 8.35 2.80
C PRO A 26 2.41 8.06 3.28
N CYS A 27 1.52 7.68 2.37
CA CYS A 27 0.11 7.40 2.61
C CYS A 27 -0.43 6.37 1.63
N LEU A 28 -0.95 5.27 2.16
CA LEU A 28 -1.69 4.27 1.39
C LEU A 28 -3.18 4.53 1.49
N SER A 29 -3.91 4.40 0.40
CA SER A 29 -5.38 4.44 0.44
C SER A 29 -5.93 3.23 1.19
N PRO A 30 -6.95 3.38 2.07
CA PRO A 30 -7.55 2.25 2.74
C PRO A 30 -8.14 1.26 1.72
N PRO A 31 -7.94 -0.06 1.91
CA PRO A 31 -8.47 -1.06 0.97
C PRO A 31 -9.99 -1.14 1.00
N VAL A 32 -10.60 -0.76 2.12
CA VAL A 32 -12.05 -0.71 2.32
C VAL A 32 -12.39 0.34 3.37
N HIS A 33 -13.58 0.93 3.29
CA HIS A 33 -14.10 1.87 4.29
C HIS A 33 -14.90 1.12 5.36
N ALA A 34 -14.21 0.38 6.23
CA ALA A 34 -14.81 -0.42 7.28
C ALA A 34 -14.00 -0.33 8.58
N ARG A 35 -14.60 -0.75 9.67
CA ARG A 35 -13.95 -0.75 10.99
C ARG A 35 -12.97 -1.92 11.10
N VAL A 36 -11.76 -1.65 11.61
CA VAL A 36 -10.80 -2.68 12.00
C VAL A 36 -11.30 -3.40 13.26
N VAL A 37 -11.40 -4.72 13.21
CA VAL A 37 -11.86 -5.58 14.31
C VAL A 37 -10.76 -6.50 14.84
N VAL A 38 -9.69 -6.73 14.07
CA VAL A 38 -8.49 -7.44 14.54
C VAL A 38 -7.29 -6.56 14.23
N GLN A 39 -6.52 -6.27 15.27
CA GLN A 39 -5.31 -5.45 15.18
C GLN A 39 -4.09 -6.30 14.79
N PHE A 40 -3.10 -5.65 14.18
CA PHE A 40 -1.79 -6.23 13.95
C PHE A 40 -1.11 -6.56 15.28
N ARG A 41 -0.44 -7.73 15.33
CA ARG A 41 0.42 -8.13 16.44
C ARG A 41 1.61 -8.89 15.89
N ALA A 42 2.76 -8.24 15.88
CA ALA A 42 3.98 -8.85 15.36
C ALA A 42 4.25 -10.20 16.04
N PRO A 43 4.51 -11.28 15.28
CA PRO A 43 4.99 -12.53 15.85
C PRO A 43 6.41 -12.35 16.38
N LEU A 44 6.72 -12.98 17.52
CA LEU A 44 8.05 -12.92 18.14
C LEU A 44 9.13 -13.67 17.33
N CYS A 45 8.71 -14.59 16.46
CA CYS A 45 9.59 -15.31 15.54
C CYS A 45 8.81 -15.65 14.25
N PRO A 46 9.49 -16.06 13.14
CA PRO A 46 8.82 -16.36 11.87
C PRO A 46 7.68 -17.37 11.95
N TYR A 47 7.77 -18.33 12.89
CA TYR A 47 6.77 -19.40 13.09
C TYR A 47 5.94 -19.22 14.37
N CYS A 48 6.21 -18.17 15.15
CA CYS A 48 5.44 -17.88 16.36
C CYS A 48 4.02 -17.40 16.04
N SER A 49 3.13 -17.57 17.04
CA SER A 49 1.77 -17.01 16.96
C SER A 49 1.81 -15.48 16.90
N GLY A 50 0.92 -14.91 16.08
CA GLY A 50 0.81 -13.46 15.89
C GLY A 50 -0.31 -13.15 14.90
N LYS A 51 -0.53 -11.86 14.67
CA LYS A 51 -1.43 -11.35 13.64
C LYS A 51 -0.62 -10.55 12.63
N ARG A 52 -0.35 -11.14 11.46
CA ARG A 52 0.52 -10.57 10.42
C ARG A 52 -0.16 -9.52 9.54
N GLY A 53 -1.36 -9.08 9.94
CA GLY A 53 -2.17 -8.07 9.29
C GLY A 53 -3.31 -7.68 10.20
N ILE A 54 -4.21 -6.88 9.65
CA ILE A 54 -5.45 -6.42 10.30
C ILE A 54 -6.66 -7.08 9.63
N GLU A 55 -7.78 -7.14 10.33
CA GLU A 55 -9.04 -7.58 9.74
C GLU A 55 -10.09 -6.47 9.89
N TYR A 56 -10.81 -6.24 8.81
CA TYR A 56 -11.95 -5.33 8.77
C TYR A 56 -13.26 -6.10 8.91
N ALA A 57 -14.24 -5.52 9.60
CA ALA A 57 -15.62 -5.98 9.53
C ALA A 57 -16.27 -5.37 8.29
N THR A 58 -16.52 -6.19 7.28
CA THR A 58 -17.09 -5.80 5.99
C THR A 58 -18.47 -6.39 5.81
N SER A 59 -19.23 -5.86 4.86
CA SER A 59 -20.40 -6.51 4.31
C SER A 59 -19.99 -7.44 3.16
N ARG A 60 -20.79 -8.44 2.88
CA ARG A 60 -20.56 -9.30 1.69
C ARG A 60 -20.57 -8.44 0.44
N HIS A 61 -19.58 -8.67 -0.43
CA HIS A 61 -19.39 -7.97 -1.70
C HIS A 61 -19.02 -6.47 -1.58
N ASP A 62 -18.54 -6.01 -0.40
CA ASP A 62 -17.90 -4.69 -0.34
C ASP A 62 -16.69 -4.69 -1.26
N ALA A 63 -16.56 -3.63 -2.08
CA ALA A 63 -15.46 -3.48 -3.02
C ALA A 63 -14.13 -3.28 -2.29
N VAL A 64 -13.18 -4.17 -2.56
CA VAL A 64 -11.81 -4.10 -2.04
C VAL A 64 -10.92 -3.46 -3.09
N ARG A 65 -10.15 -2.44 -2.69
CA ARG A 65 -9.37 -1.60 -3.59
C ARG A 65 -7.87 -1.74 -3.34
N ALA A 66 -7.08 -1.58 -4.41
CA ALA A 66 -5.62 -1.50 -4.32
C ALA A 66 -5.22 -0.26 -3.49
N VAL A 67 -4.32 -0.44 -2.54
CA VAL A 67 -3.86 0.62 -1.63
C VAL A 67 -2.86 1.57 -2.29
N ALA A 68 -2.21 1.13 -3.37
CA ALA A 68 -1.26 1.88 -4.19
C ALA A 68 -1.12 1.18 -5.56
N ASP A 69 -0.42 1.83 -6.50
CA ASP A 69 -0.07 1.24 -7.78
C ASP A 69 0.86 0.03 -7.62
N GLY A 70 0.70 -0.98 -8.47
CA GLY A 70 1.54 -2.18 -8.40
C GLY A 70 1.19 -3.25 -9.41
N VAL A 71 1.80 -4.42 -9.22
CA VAL A 71 1.60 -5.62 -10.04
C VAL A 71 1.02 -6.74 -9.20
N VAL A 72 -0.03 -7.38 -9.66
CA VAL A 72 -0.60 -8.55 -9.00
C VAL A 72 0.36 -9.74 -9.14
N THR A 73 0.95 -10.18 -8.05
CA THR A 73 1.86 -11.33 -8.03
C THR A 73 1.13 -12.65 -7.77
N PHE A 74 -0.04 -12.59 -7.14
CA PHE A 74 -0.88 -13.76 -6.89
C PHE A 74 -2.36 -13.36 -6.87
N SER A 75 -3.20 -14.18 -7.49
CA SER A 75 -4.67 -14.07 -7.41
C SER A 75 -5.26 -15.48 -7.45
N GLY A 76 -5.78 -15.96 -6.33
CA GLY A 76 -6.28 -17.33 -6.25
C GLY A 76 -6.76 -17.73 -4.86
N ALA A 77 -7.19 -18.99 -4.74
CA ALA A 77 -7.58 -19.59 -3.48
C ALA A 77 -6.44 -20.43 -2.90
N VAL A 78 -6.19 -20.25 -1.61
CA VAL A 78 -5.33 -21.12 -0.80
C VAL A 78 -6.25 -21.85 0.17
N VAL A 79 -6.38 -23.18 -0.03
CA VAL A 79 -7.41 -24.01 0.61
C VAL A 79 -8.82 -23.45 0.30
N ALA A 80 -9.50 -22.88 1.26
CA ALA A 80 -10.85 -22.33 1.13
C ALA A 80 -10.89 -20.80 1.16
N THR A 81 -9.75 -20.12 1.24
CA THR A 81 -9.66 -18.66 1.37
C THR A 81 -9.03 -18.06 0.13
N ARG A 82 -9.69 -17.09 -0.47
CA ARG A 82 -9.20 -16.36 -1.64
C ARG A 82 -8.33 -15.18 -1.23
N TYR A 83 -7.21 -15.04 -1.95
CA TYR A 83 -6.23 -13.98 -1.75
C TYR A 83 -5.88 -13.29 -3.07
N VAL A 84 -5.56 -12.01 -2.97
CA VAL A 84 -4.85 -11.23 -3.98
C VAL A 84 -3.62 -10.63 -3.31
N ILE A 85 -2.46 -10.73 -3.96
CA ILE A 85 -1.21 -10.13 -3.50
C ILE A 85 -0.73 -9.18 -4.58
N VAL A 86 -0.47 -7.94 -4.20
CA VAL A 86 0.05 -6.88 -5.06
C VAL A 86 1.45 -6.50 -4.59
N ALA A 87 2.41 -6.54 -5.52
CA ALA A 87 3.76 -6.04 -5.31
C ALA A 87 3.83 -4.57 -5.72
N HIS A 88 4.29 -3.73 -4.83
CA HIS A 88 4.56 -2.31 -5.06
C HIS A 88 6.05 -2.10 -5.37
N THR A 89 6.40 -0.96 -5.98
CA THR A 89 7.77 -0.67 -6.47
C THR A 89 8.85 -0.56 -5.40
N ASP A 90 8.45 -0.42 -4.14
CA ASP A 90 9.29 -0.21 -2.95
C ASP A 90 9.55 -1.48 -2.15
N GLN A 91 9.47 -2.66 -2.75
CA GLN A 91 9.59 -3.97 -2.10
C GLN A 91 8.48 -4.26 -1.07
N THR A 92 7.38 -3.54 -1.14
CA THR A 92 6.20 -3.81 -0.31
C THR A 92 5.25 -4.74 -1.03
N LEU A 93 4.75 -5.74 -0.29
CA LEU A 93 3.68 -6.63 -0.71
C LEU A 93 2.43 -6.33 0.11
N ALA A 94 1.34 -5.98 -0.58
CA ALA A 94 0.02 -5.88 0.02
C ALA A 94 -0.76 -7.18 -0.20
N THR A 95 -1.25 -7.78 0.85
CA THR A 95 -2.04 -9.02 0.82
C THR A 95 -3.48 -8.73 1.20
N TYR A 96 -4.39 -9.04 0.30
CA TYR A 96 -5.84 -8.95 0.48
C TYR A 96 -6.37 -10.39 0.61
N GLY A 97 -6.98 -10.72 1.73
CA GLY A 97 -7.50 -12.07 2.00
C GLY A 97 -8.95 -12.06 2.45
N MET A 98 -9.55 -13.26 2.53
CA MET A 98 -10.96 -13.46 2.82
C MET A 98 -11.88 -12.83 1.76
N LEU A 99 -11.43 -12.86 0.48
CA LEU A 99 -12.20 -12.36 -0.63
C LEU A 99 -13.28 -13.38 -1.05
N ALA A 100 -14.44 -12.87 -1.44
CA ALA A 100 -15.50 -13.65 -2.07
C ALA A 100 -15.13 -13.96 -3.53
N ASP A 101 -14.58 -12.97 -4.23
CA ASP A 101 -14.08 -13.10 -5.59
C ASP A 101 -12.81 -12.26 -5.79
N SER A 102 -12.18 -12.37 -6.95
CA SER A 102 -11.08 -11.51 -7.40
C SER A 102 -11.42 -10.92 -8.76
N ALA A 103 -11.26 -9.61 -8.89
CA ALA A 103 -11.48 -8.86 -10.13
C ALA A 103 -10.22 -8.77 -11.00
N VAL A 104 -9.09 -9.30 -10.51
CA VAL A 104 -7.77 -9.22 -11.16
C VAL A 104 -7.09 -10.58 -11.18
N ARG A 105 -6.11 -10.73 -12.09
CA ARG A 105 -5.31 -11.95 -12.27
C ARG A 105 -3.84 -11.67 -11.99
N SER A 106 -3.08 -12.73 -11.71
CA SER A 106 -1.62 -12.63 -11.60
C SER A 106 -1.03 -12.07 -12.90
N GLY A 107 -0.14 -11.09 -12.78
CA GLY A 107 0.47 -10.33 -13.87
C GLY A 107 -0.23 -9.01 -14.20
N ASP A 108 -1.45 -8.78 -13.74
CA ASP A 108 -2.16 -7.53 -14.02
C ASP A 108 -1.48 -6.35 -13.30
N LEU A 109 -1.42 -5.21 -14.01
CA LEU A 109 -1.11 -3.91 -13.42
C LEU A 109 -2.36 -3.35 -12.75
N VAL A 110 -2.21 -2.83 -11.55
CA VAL A 110 -3.29 -2.17 -10.82
C VAL A 110 -2.86 -0.77 -10.40
N THR A 111 -3.82 0.16 -10.42
CA THR A 111 -3.63 1.51 -9.93
C THR A 111 -4.29 1.68 -8.56
N GLU A 112 -3.80 2.66 -7.78
CA GLU A 112 -4.40 3.00 -6.49
C GLU A 112 -5.92 3.23 -6.62
N GLY A 113 -6.70 2.61 -5.73
CA GLY A 113 -8.16 2.70 -5.73
C GLY A 113 -8.87 1.77 -6.72
N GLN A 114 -8.15 1.08 -7.60
CA GLN A 114 -8.74 0.07 -8.50
C GLN A 114 -9.29 -1.11 -7.70
N ILE A 115 -10.46 -1.62 -8.09
CA ILE A 115 -11.07 -2.79 -7.46
C ILE A 115 -10.24 -4.03 -7.77
N VAL A 116 -9.77 -4.73 -6.73
CA VAL A 116 -9.02 -6.00 -6.84
C VAL A 116 -9.89 -7.22 -6.53
N GLY A 117 -11.08 -7.02 -5.95
CA GLY A 117 -12.05 -8.06 -5.65
C GLY A 117 -13.11 -7.54 -4.68
N HIS A 118 -13.92 -8.47 -4.17
CA HIS A 118 -14.95 -8.16 -3.18
C HIS A 118 -14.75 -8.99 -1.93
N SER A 119 -15.06 -8.41 -0.76
CA SER A 119 -14.89 -9.09 0.52
C SER A 119 -16.00 -10.09 0.82
N THR A 120 -15.74 -10.99 1.76
CA THR A 120 -16.77 -11.75 2.48
C THR A 120 -17.35 -10.86 3.60
N SER A 121 -17.77 -11.43 4.74
CA SER A 121 -18.13 -10.65 5.94
C SER A 121 -16.92 -10.07 6.67
N ARG A 122 -15.71 -10.40 6.24
CA ARG A 122 -14.43 -9.88 6.73
C ARG A 122 -13.46 -9.70 5.59
N LEU A 123 -12.53 -8.76 5.75
CA LEU A 123 -11.37 -8.58 4.87
C LEU A 123 -10.12 -8.65 5.72
N TYR A 124 -9.22 -9.58 5.38
CA TYR A 124 -7.85 -9.58 5.88
C TYR A 124 -6.99 -8.66 5.02
N PHE A 125 -6.19 -7.81 5.67
CA PHE A 125 -5.23 -6.94 4.99
C PHE A 125 -3.89 -6.99 5.72
N GLY A 126 -2.83 -7.37 5.00
CA GLY A 126 -1.47 -7.45 5.52
C GLY A 126 -0.48 -6.72 4.63
N LEU A 127 0.50 -6.07 5.24
CA LEU A 127 1.64 -5.47 4.56
C LEU A 127 2.94 -6.17 4.96
N ARG A 128 3.81 -6.38 3.96
CA ARG A 128 5.15 -6.91 4.17
C ARG A 128 6.14 -6.07 3.38
N HIS A 129 7.08 -5.44 4.06
CA HIS A 129 8.14 -4.63 3.45
C HIS A 129 9.49 -5.34 3.63
N SER A 130 10.24 -5.52 2.55
CA SER A 130 11.55 -6.22 2.55
C SER A 130 11.51 -7.56 3.32
N GLY A 131 10.43 -8.32 3.18
CA GLY A 131 10.24 -9.63 3.82
C GLY A 131 9.69 -9.58 5.25
N VAL A 132 9.60 -8.41 5.89
CA VAL A 132 9.09 -8.24 7.27
C VAL A 132 7.65 -7.78 7.27
N TYR A 133 6.81 -8.39 8.11
CA TYR A 133 5.43 -7.93 8.32
C TYR A 133 5.41 -6.64 9.14
N ILE A 134 4.69 -5.66 8.67
CA ILE A 134 4.56 -4.33 9.29
C ILE A 134 3.09 -4.03 9.60
N ASP A 135 2.86 -3.18 10.62
CA ASP A 135 1.51 -2.71 10.96
C ASP A 135 0.99 -1.80 9.83
N PRO A 136 -0.12 -2.16 9.18
CA PRO A 136 -0.69 -1.32 8.14
C PRO A 136 -1.31 -0.01 8.66
N VAL A 137 -1.81 0.02 9.89
CA VAL A 137 -2.65 1.11 10.41
C VAL A 137 -1.98 2.49 10.32
N PRO A 138 -0.70 2.67 10.73
CA PRO A 138 -0.02 3.96 10.62
C PRO A 138 0.18 4.45 9.19
N LEU A 139 0.23 3.52 8.21
CA LEU A 139 0.48 3.83 6.80
C LEU A 139 -0.81 4.10 6.02
N LEU A 140 -1.97 3.73 6.57
CA LEU A 140 -3.25 3.94 5.91
C LEU A 140 -3.76 5.36 6.14
N ALA A 141 -4.17 6.03 5.07
CA ALA A 141 -4.78 7.34 5.14
C ALA A 141 -6.02 7.31 6.03
N GLN A 142 -5.95 7.98 7.17
CA GLN A 142 -7.13 8.22 7.98
C GLN A 142 -7.89 9.40 7.39
N ARG A 143 -9.10 9.16 6.89
CA ARG A 143 -10.00 10.26 6.53
C ARG A 143 -10.42 10.97 7.81
N ARG A 144 -9.67 11.98 8.23
CA ARG A 144 -10.19 12.98 9.15
C ARG A 144 -11.12 13.89 8.33
N TRP A 145 -12.42 13.79 8.56
CA TRP A 145 -13.36 14.77 8.07
C TRP A 145 -13.07 16.05 8.84
N PRO A 146 -12.58 17.13 8.21
CA PRO A 146 -12.43 18.38 8.92
C PRO A 146 -13.82 18.82 9.36
N SER A 147 -13.98 19.08 10.66
CA SER A 147 -15.21 19.69 11.18
C SER A 147 -15.36 21.06 10.55
N HIS A 148 -16.42 21.26 9.76
CA HIS A 148 -16.76 22.55 9.19
C HIS A 148 -17.71 23.26 10.15
N LEU A 149 -17.30 24.42 10.65
CA LEU A 149 -18.21 25.34 11.29
C LEU A 149 -19.09 25.96 10.18
N ILE A 150 -20.37 25.71 10.27
CA ILE A 150 -21.36 26.38 9.40
C ILE A 150 -21.56 27.78 9.95
N PRO A 151 -21.35 28.86 9.16
CA PRO A 151 -21.60 30.21 9.62
C PRO A 151 -23.06 30.37 10.05
N ALA A 152 -23.31 30.86 11.27
CA ALA A 152 -24.66 31.08 11.78
C ALA A 152 -25.40 32.23 11.08
N ASN A 153 -24.71 32.99 10.23
CA ASN A 153 -25.24 34.16 9.49
C ASN A 153 -25.79 33.82 8.11
N GLY A 154 -25.94 32.52 7.76
CA GLY A 154 -26.47 32.08 6.47
C GLY A 154 -25.53 32.28 5.27
N ALA A 155 -24.27 32.70 5.48
CA ALA A 155 -23.30 32.80 4.41
C ALA A 155 -22.99 31.43 3.82
N PRO A 156 -22.81 31.29 2.48
CA PRO A 156 -22.46 30.01 1.87
C PRO A 156 -21.11 29.52 2.40
N PRO A 157 -20.94 28.21 2.67
CA PRO A 157 -19.69 27.65 3.11
C PRO A 157 -18.60 27.89 2.06
N ARG A 158 -17.41 28.30 2.49
CA ARG A 158 -16.26 28.45 1.58
C ARG A 158 -15.97 27.13 0.89
N PRO A 159 -15.70 27.14 -0.44
CA PRO A 159 -15.32 25.94 -1.16
C PRO A 159 -14.07 25.32 -0.51
N THR A 160 -14.20 24.10 -0.04
CA THR A 160 -13.08 23.36 0.54
C THR A 160 -12.11 22.97 -0.56
N GLN A 161 -10.87 23.42 -0.47
CA GLN A 161 -9.78 22.83 -1.25
C GLN A 161 -9.74 21.32 -0.95
N LYS A 162 -9.76 20.48 -1.99
CA LYS A 162 -9.50 19.05 -1.89
C LYS A 162 -8.08 18.86 -1.32
N ARG A 163 -7.94 18.83 0.00
CA ARG A 163 -6.67 18.44 0.63
C ARG A 163 -6.43 16.97 0.35
N ARG A 164 -5.24 16.66 -0.14
CA ARG A 164 -4.75 15.28 -0.18
C ARG A 164 -4.79 14.75 1.27
N PRO A 165 -5.22 13.50 1.49
CA PRO A 165 -5.18 12.89 2.82
C PRO A 165 -3.73 12.96 3.32
N SER A 166 -3.53 13.60 4.47
CA SER A 166 -2.23 13.58 5.15
C SER A 166 -2.18 12.36 6.04
N CYS A 167 -1.21 11.47 5.82
CA CYS A 167 -0.84 10.48 6.79
C CYS A 167 0.14 11.11 7.76
N GLU A 168 -0.24 11.15 9.02
CA GLU A 168 0.68 11.50 10.09
C GLU A 168 1.55 10.26 10.34
N ILE A 169 2.76 10.25 9.78
CA ILE A 169 3.76 9.25 10.16
C ILE A 169 4.18 9.64 11.57
N VAL A 170 3.61 8.99 12.57
CA VAL A 170 4.18 8.97 13.90
C VAL A 170 5.46 8.16 13.78
N ALA A 171 6.58 8.86 13.56
CA ALA A 171 7.89 8.26 13.69
C ALA A 171 7.96 7.68 15.11
N ALA A 172 7.98 6.36 15.22
CA ALA A 172 8.32 5.67 16.46
C ALA A 172 9.82 5.92 16.72
N THR A 173 10.16 7.09 17.19
CA THR A 173 11.45 7.37 17.83
C THR A 173 11.43 6.67 19.18
N GLY A 174 11.75 5.38 19.16
CA GLY A 174 12.13 4.64 20.35
C GLY A 174 13.49 5.10 20.82
N GLU A 175 13.55 6.24 21.48
CA GLU A 175 14.70 6.65 22.26
C GLU A 175 14.62 5.93 23.61
N VAL A 176 15.34 4.81 23.70
CA VAL A 176 15.65 4.17 24.98
C VAL A 176 16.78 4.98 25.59
N THR A 177 16.47 5.95 26.42
CA THR A 177 17.43 6.53 27.36
C THR A 177 17.64 5.57 28.52
N ARG A 178 18.92 5.26 28.75
CA ARG A 178 19.52 4.43 29.79
C ARG A 178 19.26 4.98 31.20
#